data_055d746573e68921a7187761dc21a8df
#
_entry.id   055d746573e68921a7187761dc21a8df
#
_cell.length_a   1.000
_cell.length_b   1.000
_cell.length_c   1.000
_cell.angle_alpha   90.00
_cell.angle_beta   90.00
_cell.angle_gamma   90.00
#
_symmetry.space_group_name_H-M   'P 1'
#
loop_
_entity.id
_entity.type
_entity.pdbx_description
1 polymer ?
#
loop_
_entity_poly.entity_id
_entity_poly.type
_entity_poly.pdbx_seq_one_letter_code
_entity_poly.pdbx_strand_id
1 'polypeptide(L)'
;MSGVKIAPSILAADHADLKGEIGRVEEAGADMIHVDVTDGHFAPNISLGPDTVRAIRKVTRLPLDIHLMITNPEKFYEPFLSAGGDVITVHAEAAGRSLLHKLSRGIHQKDKKLGLALKPSTSIPSWLMRETNPFDLVLVLSVNPGFPGQAFMPSVLPKVRKVAKLADS
;
A
#
# COMPACT_ATOMS: atom_id res chain seq x y z
N MET A 1 10.10 -4.37 21.68
CA MET A 1 9.85 -3.32 20.68
C MET A 1 9.97 -3.98 19.33
N SER A 2 8.90 -4.04 18.52
CA SER A 2 9.02 -4.50 17.14
C SER A 2 9.90 -3.46 16.41
N GLY A 3 11.00 -3.90 15.80
CA GLY A 3 11.89 -3.04 15.03
C GLY A 3 11.14 -2.40 13.83
N VAL A 4 11.76 -1.38 13.23
CA VAL A 4 11.30 -0.81 11.96
C VAL A 4 11.36 -1.91 10.89
N LYS A 5 10.29 -2.05 10.11
CA LYS A 5 10.21 -2.97 8.97
C LYS A 5 10.48 -2.23 7.67
N ILE A 6 11.15 -2.90 6.75
CA ILE A 6 11.53 -2.36 5.45
C ILE A 6 10.68 -3.04 4.36
N ALA A 7 10.00 -2.21 3.56
CA ALA A 7 9.13 -2.62 2.46
C ALA A 7 9.56 -1.92 1.16
N PRO A 8 10.55 -2.44 0.41
CA PRO A 8 10.98 -1.85 -0.85
C PRO A 8 9.85 -1.90 -1.89
N SER A 9 9.67 -0.79 -2.63
CA SER A 9 8.75 -0.77 -3.77
C SER A 9 9.43 -1.29 -5.03
N ILE A 10 8.81 -2.26 -5.68
CA ILE A 10 9.28 -2.79 -6.97
C ILE A 10 8.93 -1.89 -8.16
N LEU A 11 8.22 -0.78 -7.94
CA LEU A 11 7.99 0.20 -9.01
C LEU A 11 9.30 0.82 -9.52
N ALA A 12 10.33 0.87 -8.67
CA ALA A 12 11.66 1.39 -9.01
C ALA A 12 12.63 0.30 -9.52
N ALA A 13 12.20 -0.95 -9.57
CA ALA A 13 13.02 -2.09 -9.99
C ALA A 13 13.15 -2.19 -11.53
N ASP A 14 14.07 -3.00 -12.00
CA ASP A 14 14.07 -3.43 -13.41
C ASP A 14 12.90 -4.39 -13.65
N HIS A 15 11.88 -3.92 -14.35
CA HIS A 15 10.69 -4.72 -14.66
C HIS A 15 10.96 -5.89 -15.60
N ALA A 16 12.09 -5.91 -16.31
CA ALA A 16 12.52 -7.05 -17.12
C ALA A 16 13.15 -8.18 -16.28
N ASP A 17 13.61 -7.86 -15.04
CA ASP A 17 14.19 -8.83 -14.10
C ASP A 17 13.62 -8.71 -12.69
N LEU A 18 12.32 -8.64 -12.54
CA LEU A 18 11.68 -8.56 -11.23
C LEU A 18 12.07 -9.70 -10.27
N LYS A 19 12.37 -10.90 -10.81
CA LYS A 19 12.82 -12.03 -9.99
C LYS A 19 14.16 -11.73 -9.33
N GLY A 20 15.14 -11.24 -10.09
CA GLY A 20 16.45 -10.88 -9.56
C GLY A 20 16.37 -9.70 -8.59
N GLU A 21 15.57 -8.69 -8.94
CA GLU A 21 15.35 -7.51 -8.07
C GLU A 21 14.76 -7.90 -6.71
N ILE A 22 13.74 -8.76 -6.68
CA ILE A 22 13.13 -9.27 -5.45
C ILE A 22 14.15 -10.08 -4.65
N GLY A 23 14.91 -10.99 -5.29
CA GLY A 23 15.96 -11.74 -4.60
C GLY A 23 16.98 -10.83 -3.92
N ARG A 24 17.43 -9.76 -4.59
CA ARG A 24 18.39 -8.81 -4.01
C ARG A 24 17.84 -8.10 -2.77
N VAL A 25 16.57 -7.68 -2.76
CA VAL A 25 16.01 -7.01 -1.58
C VAL A 25 15.70 -7.98 -0.46
N GLU A 26 15.35 -9.24 -0.76
CA GLU A 26 15.22 -10.31 0.24
C GLU A 26 16.55 -10.60 0.91
N GLU A 27 17.63 -10.76 0.15
CA GLU A 27 19.00 -10.97 0.67
C GLU A 27 19.48 -9.77 1.51
N ALA A 28 19.05 -8.56 1.17
CA ALA A 28 19.32 -7.35 1.94
C ALA A 28 18.48 -7.23 3.23
N GLY A 29 17.55 -8.16 3.49
CA GLY A 29 16.76 -8.22 4.72
C GLY A 29 15.44 -7.44 4.67
N ALA A 30 14.82 -7.30 3.50
CA ALA A 30 13.47 -6.74 3.39
C ALA A 30 12.45 -7.58 4.17
N ASP A 31 11.51 -6.93 4.86
CA ASP A 31 10.45 -7.61 5.63
C ASP A 31 9.21 -7.90 4.79
N MET A 32 9.00 -7.15 3.72
CA MET A 32 7.87 -7.30 2.79
C MET A 32 8.20 -6.63 1.45
N ILE A 33 7.39 -6.88 0.43
CA ILE A 33 7.50 -6.24 -0.89
C ILE A 33 6.33 -5.28 -1.06
N HIS A 34 6.62 -4.03 -1.41
CA HIS A 34 5.60 -3.03 -1.75
C HIS A 34 5.37 -3.00 -3.25
N VAL A 35 4.10 -3.09 -3.65
CA VAL A 35 3.68 -3.15 -5.06
C VAL A 35 2.77 -1.97 -5.37
N ASP A 36 3.32 -0.94 -5.98
CA ASP A 36 2.59 0.26 -6.39
C ASP A 36 1.80 0.03 -7.68
N VAL A 37 0.47 0.14 -7.59
CA VAL A 37 -0.46 -0.06 -8.70
C VAL A 37 -1.12 1.25 -9.07
N THR A 38 -1.02 1.65 -10.35
CA THR A 38 -1.59 2.90 -10.88
C THR A 38 -2.42 2.64 -12.13
N ASP A 39 -3.49 3.43 -12.33
CA ASP A 39 -4.49 3.27 -13.39
C ASP A 39 -4.48 4.38 -14.46
N GLY A 40 -3.53 5.32 -14.37
CA GLY A 40 -3.48 6.49 -15.26
C GLY A 40 -4.52 7.57 -14.99
N HIS A 41 -5.42 7.37 -14.01
CA HIS A 41 -6.47 8.32 -13.63
C HIS A 41 -6.24 8.90 -12.23
N PHE A 42 -6.06 8.05 -11.23
CA PHE A 42 -5.76 8.49 -9.87
C PHE A 42 -4.35 9.10 -9.75
N ALA A 43 -3.41 8.51 -10.48
CA ALA A 43 -2.03 8.98 -10.64
C ALA A 43 -1.65 8.93 -12.13
N PRO A 44 -0.80 9.86 -12.63
CA PRO A 44 -0.49 10.00 -14.05
C PRO A 44 0.54 8.96 -14.54
N ASN A 45 0.33 7.70 -14.20
CA ASN A 45 1.15 6.55 -14.58
C ASN A 45 0.27 5.30 -14.70
N ILE A 46 0.72 4.33 -15.49
CA ILE A 46 0.16 2.98 -15.58
C ILE A 46 1.25 2.00 -15.19
N SER A 47 1.00 1.15 -14.21
CA SER A 47 2.05 0.28 -13.68
C SER A 47 1.65 -1.21 -13.68
N LEU A 48 1.62 -1.85 -12.52
CA LEU A 48 1.56 -3.29 -12.36
C LEU A 48 0.11 -3.80 -12.23
N GLY A 49 -0.16 -4.97 -12.80
CA GLY A 49 -1.47 -5.61 -12.72
C GLY A 49 -1.47 -6.89 -11.86
N PRO A 50 -2.65 -7.52 -11.65
CA PRO A 50 -2.77 -8.75 -10.86
C PRO A 50 -1.90 -9.91 -11.37
N ASP A 51 -1.68 -10.01 -12.68
CA ASP A 51 -0.85 -11.08 -13.25
C ASP A 51 0.63 -10.91 -12.90
N THR A 52 1.11 -9.66 -12.80
CA THR A 52 2.45 -9.38 -12.27
C THR A 52 2.56 -9.79 -10.80
N VAL A 53 1.56 -9.47 -9.97
CA VAL A 53 1.53 -9.90 -8.57
C VAL A 53 1.54 -11.43 -8.45
N ARG A 54 0.80 -12.13 -9.32
CA ARG A 54 0.80 -13.60 -9.37
C ARG A 54 2.16 -14.16 -9.75
N ALA A 55 2.89 -13.51 -10.65
CA ALA A 55 4.26 -13.90 -11.00
C ALA A 55 5.23 -13.65 -9.83
N ILE A 56 5.13 -12.50 -9.16
CA ILE A 56 5.91 -12.14 -7.97
C ILE A 56 5.67 -13.17 -6.85
N ARG A 57 4.42 -13.55 -6.58
CA ARG A 57 4.08 -14.52 -5.53
C ARG A 57 4.77 -15.89 -5.71
N LYS A 58 5.12 -16.27 -6.94
CA LYS A 58 5.85 -17.52 -7.23
C LYS A 58 7.33 -17.47 -6.85
N VAL A 59 7.90 -16.28 -6.73
CA VAL A 59 9.35 -16.09 -6.52
C VAL A 59 9.71 -15.59 -5.14
N THR A 60 8.75 -15.16 -4.32
CA THR A 60 8.98 -14.72 -2.94
C THR A 60 7.97 -15.32 -1.96
N ARG A 61 8.34 -15.42 -0.69
CA ARG A 61 7.43 -15.71 0.43
C ARG A 61 7.17 -14.52 1.32
N LEU A 62 7.86 -13.41 1.10
CA LEU A 62 7.62 -12.18 1.86
C LEU A 62 6.18 -11.70 1.66
N PRO A 63 5.56 -11.06 2.66
CA PRO A 63 4.26 -10.42 2.49
C PRO A 63 4.28 -9.43 1.34
N LEU A 64 3.20 -9.40 0.55
CA LEU A 64 2.99 -8.44 -0.54
C LEU A 64 1.99 -7.38 -0.11
N ASP A 65 2.45 -6.14 0.04
CA ASP A 65 1.61 -4.96 0.27
C ASP A 65 1.26 -4.32 -1.08
N ILE A 66 0.01 -4.46 -1.48
CA ILE A 66 -0.50 -3.96 -2.76
C ILE A 66 -1.11 -2.59 -2.55
N HIS A 67 -0.41 -1.56 -2.99
CA HIS A 67 -0.82 -0.18 -2.87
C HIS A 67 -1.59 0.28 -4.11
N LEU A 68 -2.90 0.41 -3.97
CA LEU A 68 -3.82 0.73 -5.05
C LEU A 68 -4.00 2.25 -5.20
N MET A 69 -3.23 2.86 -6.06
CA MET A 69 -3.39 4.25 -6.53
C MET A 69 -4.32 4.28 -7.75
N ILE A 70 -5.57 3.86 -7.55
CA ILE A 70 -6.58 3.70 -8.60
C ILE A 70 -7.92 4.33 -8.19
N THR A 71 -8.75 4.67 -9.17
CA THR A 71 -10.01 5.40 -8.96
C THR A 71 -11.14 4.53 -8.42
N ASN A 72 -11.14 3.22 -8.68
CA ASN A 72 -12.23 2.29 -8.31
C ASN A 72 -11.66 1.06 -7.57
N PRO A 73 -11.07 1.21 -6.35
CA PRO A 73 -10.40 0.11 -5.66
C PRO A 73 -11.33 -1.08 -5.36
N GLU A 74 -12.65 -0.84 -5.21
CA GLU A 74 -13.65 -1.88 -4.94
C GLU A 74 -13.82 -2.89 -6.09
N LYS A 75 -13.42 -2.53 -7.32
CA LYS A 75 -13.50 -3.41 -8.48
C LYS A 75 -12.27 -4.30 -8.63
N PHE A 76 -11.15 -3.91 -8.00
CA PHE A 76 -9.86 -4.52 -8.27
C PHE A 76 -9.20 -5.21 -7.06
N TYR A 77 -9.61 -4.92 -5.82
CA TYR A 77 -8.96 -5.50 -4.64
C TYR A 77 -9.01 -7.04 -4.64
N GLU A 78 -10.13 -7.66 -5.06
CA GLU A 78 -10.25 -9.12 -5.10
C GLU A 78 -9.30 -9.79 -6.11
N PRO A 79 -9.17 -9.34 -7.37
CA PRO A 79 -8.14 -9.81 -8.29
C PRO A 79 -6.73 -9.78 -7.72
N PHE A 80 -6.35 -8.71 -6.99
CA PHE A 80 -5.03 -8.59 -6.36
C PHE A 80 -4.86 -9.53 -5.17
N LEU A 81 -5.89 -9.70 -4.31
CA LEU A 81 -5.86 -10.71 -3.25
C LEU A 81 -5.70 -12.12 -3.82
N SER A 82 -6.47 -12.46 -4.85
CA SER A 82 -6.42 -13.77 -5.52
C SER A 82 -5.08 -14.01 -6.22
N ALA A 83 -4.38 -12.95 -6.60
CA ALA A 83 -3.04 -13.02 -7.16
C ALA A 83 -1.95 -13.27 -6.11
N GLY A 84 -2.25 -13.15 -4.82
CA GLY A 84 -1.33 -13.41 -3.72
C GLY A 84 -0.98 -12.19 -2.86
N GLY A 85 -1.73 -11.08 -2.97
CA GLY A 85 -1.61 -9.93 -2.09
C GLY A 85 -1.95 -10.31 -0.63
N ASP A 86 -1.19 -9.79 0.32
CA ASP A 86 -1.38 -10.01 1.75
C ASP A 86 -1.95 -8.78 2.45
N VAL A 87 -1.60 -7.60 1.96
CA VAL A 87 -2.16 -6.31 2.38
C VAL A 87 -2.71 -5.62 1.13
N ILE A 88 -3.90 -5.03 1.23
CA ILE A 88 -4.45 -4.13 0.20
C ILE A 88 -4.51 -2.74 0.80
N THR A 89 -3.68 -1.85 0.31
CA THR A 89 -3.64 -0.45 0.76
C THR A 89 -4.39 0.42 -0.25
N VAL A 90 -5.44 1.11 0.20
CA VAL A 90 -6.29 1.98 -0.64
C VAL A 90 -6.24 3.41 -0.16
N HIS A 91 -6.39 4.35 -1.07
CA HIS A 91 -6.38 5.78 -0.76
C HIS A 91 -7.70 6.27 -0.16
N ALA A 92 -7.61 7.08 0.89
CA ALA A 92 -8.78 7.79 1.45
C ALA A 92 -9.46 8.70 0.41
N GLU A 93 -8.69 9.18 -0.56
CA GLU A 93 -9.17 10.03 -1.66
C GLU A 93 -9.98 9.26 -2.72
N ALA A 94 -9.76 7.95 -2.83
CA ALA A 94 -10.48 7.08 -3.77
C ALA A 94 -11.64 6.32 -3.11
N ALA A 95 -11.66 6.22 -1.78
CA ALA A 95 -12.63 5.43 -1.05
C ALA A 95 -13.18 6.20 0.16
N GLY A 96 -14.45 6.57 0.10
CA GLY A 96 -15.14 7.14 1.26
C GLY A 96 -15.30 6.11 2.38
N ARG A 97 -15.59 6.58 3.60
CA ARG A 97 -15.69 5.76 4.82
C ARG A 97 -16.55 4.50 4.66
N SER A 98 -17.73 4.61 4.05
CA SER A 98 -18.64 3.47 3.83
C SER A 98 -18.00 2.39 2.97
N LEU A 99 -17.31 2.77 1.91
CA LEU A 99 -16.58 1.84 1.04
C LEU A 99 -15.42 1.18 1.79
N LEU A 100 -14.67 1.94 2.58
CA LEU A 100 -13.57 1.41 3.39
C LEU A 100 -14.04 0.32 4.37
N HIS A 101 -15.18 0.52 5.05
CA HIS A 101 -15.76 -0.51 5.91
C HIS A 101 -16.23 -1.76 5.13
N LYS A 102 -16.74 -1.57 3.91
CA LYS A 102 -17.09 -2.70 3.04
C LYS A 102 -15.86 -3.50 2.62
N LEU A 103 -14.80 -2.81 2.18
CA LEU A 103 -13.53 -3.42 1.79
C LEU A 103 -12.90 -4.18 2.96
N SER A 104 -12.88 -3.57 4.15
CA SER A 104 -12.36 -4.20 5.37
C SER A 104 -13.01 -5.56 5.62
N ARG A 105 -14.34 -5.62 5.61
CA ARG A 105 -15.05 -6.88 5.83
C ARG A 105 -14.67 -7.95 4.79
N GLY A 106 -14.64 -7.59 3.51
CA GLY A 106 -14.29 -8.53 2.44
C GLY A 106 -12.84 -9.01 2.50
N ILE A 107 -11.92 -8.14 2.90
CA ILE A 107 -10.49 -8.43 3.02
C ILE A 107 -10.21 -9.28 4.26
N HIS A 108 -10.75 -8.89 5.44
CA HIS A 108 -10.54 -9.63 6.68
C HIS A 108 -11.21 -11.01 6.67
N GLN A 109 -12.32 -11.21 5.97
CA GLN A 109 -12.93 -12.54 5.76
C GLN A 109 -11.99 -13.52 5.05
N LYS A 110 -10.96 -13.02 4.35
CA LYS A 110 -9.93 -13.81 3.66
C LYS A 110 -8.63 -13.92 4.45
N ASP A 111 -8.64 -13.53 5.73
CA ASP A 111 -7.45 -13.46 6.60
C ASP A 111 -6.33 -12.58 5.99
N LYS A 112 -6.75 -11.46 5.36
CA LYS A 112 -5.86 -10.47 4.75
C LYS A 112 -6.02 -9.12 5.43
N LYS A 113 -5.09 -8.19 5.17
CA LYS A 113 -5.01 -6.89 5.83
C LYS A 113 -5.44 -5.76 4.92
N LEU A 114 -6.07 -4.73 5.53
CA LEU A 114 -6.43 -3.48 4.86
C LEU A 114 -5.52 -2.34 5.34
N GLY A 115 -4.87 -1.67 4.39
CA GLY A 115 -4.16 -0.41 4.60
C GLY A 115 -4.96 0.80 4.12
N LEU A 116 -4.79 1.94 4.80
CA LEU A 116 -5.30 3.24 4.37
C LEU A 116 -4.15 4.16 3.97
N ALA A 117 -4.14 4.65 2.73
CA ALA A 117 -3.14 5.61 2.25
C ALA A 117 -3.67 7.04 2.25
N LEU A 118 -2.77 8.00 2.53
CA LEU A 118 -3.04 9.44 2.50
C LEU A 118 -1.98 10.14 1.62
N LYS A 119 -2.41 10.93 0.64
CA LYS A 119 -1.51 11.80 -0.15
C LYS A 119 -0.83 12.84 0.75
N PRO A 120 0.32 13.43 0.33
CA PRO A 120 0.97 14.48 1.08
C PRO A 120 0.05 15.66 1.38
N SER A 121 -0.79 16.07 0.44
CA SER A 121 -1.73 17.19 0.55
C SER A 121 -2.99 16.87 1.36
N THR A 122 -3.33 15.60 1.55
CA THR A 122 -4.58 15.19 2.23
C THR A 122 -4.43 15.28 3.74
N SER A 123 -5.32 15.99 4.39
CA SER A 123 -5.41 16.03 5.85
C SER A 123 -5.86 14.68 6.41
N ILE A 124 -5.45 14.38 7.64
CA ILE A 124 -5.93 13.18 8.34
C ILE A 124 -7.45 13.32 8.53
N PRO A 125 -8.27 12.39 8.00
CA PRO A 125 -9.71 12.42 8.21
C PRO A 125 -10.05 12.36 9.71
N SER A 126 -11.00 13.19 10.16
CA SER A 126 -11.35 13.29 11.60
C SER A 126 -11.86 11.97 12.20
N TRP A 127 -12.51 11.15 11.40
CA TRP A 127 -13.00 9.82 11.80
C TRP A 127 -11.85 8.85 12.08
N LEU A 128 -10.71 8.98 11.39
CA LEU A 128 -9.53 8.14 11.62
C LEU A 128 -8.95 8.34 13.03
N MET A 129 -9.15 9.52 13.63
CA MET A 129 -8.62 9.90 14.95
C MET A 129 -9.59 9.61 16.11
N ARG A 130 -10.83 9.21 15.85
CA ARG A 130 -11.89 9.19 16.88
C ARG A 130 -12.52 7.82 17.11
N GLU A 131 -12.29 6.85 16.25
CA GLU A 131 -13.03 5.60 16.24
C GLU A 131 -12.10 4.40 16.16
N THR A 132 -12.62 3.25 16.54
CA THR A 132 -11.97 1.96 16.20
C THR A 132 -11.92 1.84 14.70
N ASN A 133 -10.72 1.80 14.16
CA ASN A 133 -10.50 1.78 12.72
C ASN A 133 -10.36 0.35 12.20
N PRO A 134 -10.92 0.06 11.02
CA PRO A 134 -10.81 -1.26 10.42
C PRO A 134 -9.49 -1.45 9.66
N PHE A 135 -8.47 -0.62 9.92
CA PHE A 135 -7.20 -0.65 9.20
C PHE A 135 -6.10 -1.30 10.03
N ASP A 136 -5.31 -2.13 9.37
CA ASP A 136 -4.12 -2.76 9.93
C ASP A 136 -2.86 -1.92 9.69
N LEU A 137 -2.95 -0.97 8.75
CA LEU A 137 -1.85 -0.11 8.32
C LEU A 137 -2.37 1.28 7.92
N VAL A 138 -1.62 2.33 8.22
CA VAL A 138 -1.83 3.67 7.64
C VAL A 138 -0.57 4.11 6.93
N LEU A 139 -0.65 4.29 5.61
CA LEU A 139 0.43 4.75 4.75
C LEU A 139 0.35 6.26 4.55
N VAL A 140 1.34 6.99 5.03
CA VAL A 140 1.48 8.43 4.75
C VAL A 140 2.48 8.61 3.63
N LEU A 141 2.01 8.97 2.43
CA LEU A 141 2.90 9.24 1.31
C LEU A 141 3.74 10.48 1.60
N SER A 142 5.04 10.38 1.33
CA SER A 142 6.01 11.46 1.43
C SER A 142 6.40 12.07 0.06
N VAL A 143 5.74 11.60 -1.00
CA VAL A 143 5.87 12.07 -2.37
C VAL A 143 4.50 12.05 -3.04
N ASN A 144 4.34 12.72 -4.18
CA ASN A 144 3.10 12.59 -4.96
C ASN A 144 2.99 11.18 -5.59
N PRO A 145 1.77 10.59 -5.61
CA PRO A 145 1.59 9.25 -6.17
C PRO A 145 1.93 9.19 -7.65
N GLY A 146 2.50 8.06 -8.10
CA GLY A 146 2.66 7.73 -9.50
C GLY A 146 4.07 7.38 -9.96
N PHE A 147 5.12 8.04 -9.49
CA PHE A 147 6.48 7.82 -9.98
C PHE A 147 7.49 7.64 -8.84
N PRO A 148 8.51 6.76 -9.03
CA PRO A 148 9.62 6.62 -8.10
C PRO A 148 10.63 7.78 -8.21
N GLY A 149 11.61 7.83 -7.30
CA GLY A 149 12.75 8.75 -7.37
C GLY A 149 12.46 10.22 -7.04
N GLN A 150 11.28 10.53 -6.49
CA GLN A 150 10.93 11.89 -6.08
C GLN A 150 11.62 12.28 -4.77
N ALA A 151 11.88 13.58 -4.60
CA ALA A 151 12.43 14.12 -3.37
C ALA A 151 11.44 13.98 -2.20
N PHE A 152 11.95 13.56 -1.05
CA PHE A 152 11.15 13.46 0.18
C PHE A 152 10.53 14.79 0.57
N MET A 153 9.26 14.81 0.94
CA MET A 153 8.51 15.99 1.38
C MET A 153 8.47 16.08 2.92
N PRO A 154 9.34 16.87 3.58
CA PRO A 154 9.37 16.94 5.06
C PRO A 154 8.06 17.45 5.69
N SER A 155 7.23 18.16 4.92
CA SER A 155 5.93 18.66 5.35
C SER A 155 4.97 17.57 5.83
N VAL A 156 5.21 16.28 5.49
CA VAL A 156 4.37 15.17 5.96
C VAL A 156 4.72 14.69 7.37
N LEU A 157 5.89 15.03 7.92
CA LEU A 157 6.35 14.56 9.23
C LEU A 157 5.35 14.85 10.38
N PRO A 158 4.70 16.02 10.48
CA PRO A 158 3.65 16.23 11.48
C PRO A 158 2.47 15.26 11.34
N LYS A 159 2.12 14.87 10.10
CA LYS A 159 1.08 13.88 9.81
C LYS A 159 1.50 12.50 10.30
N VAL A 160 2.72 12.07 10.00
CA VAL A 160 3.29 10.79 10.47
C VAL A 160 3.25 10.71 11.99
N ARG A 161 3.70 11.75 12.71
CA ARG A 161 3.67 11.80 14.18
C ARG A 161 2.25 11.69 14.76
N LYS A 162 1.25 12.25 14.08
CA LYS A 162 -0.16 12.13 14.51
C LYS A 162 -0.69 10.72 14.30
N VAL A 163 -0.39 10.11 13.14
CA VAL A 163 -0.82 8.74 12.83
C VAL A 163 -0.15 7.72 13.74
N ALA A 164 1.15 7.89 14.04
CA ALA A 164 1.87 6.98 14.93
C ALA A 164 1.20 6.84 16.30
N LYS A 165 0.61 7.92 16.84
CA LYS A 165 -0.13 7.88 18.12
C LYS A 165 -1.38 6.98 18.09
N LEU A 166 -1.90 6.65 16.89
CA LEU A 166 -3.04 5.73 16.76
C LEU A 166 -2.60 4.26 16.91
N ALA A 167 -1.34 3.95 16.62
CA ALA A 167 -0.81 2.59 16.76
C ALA A 167 -0.47 2.24 18.22
N ASP A 168 -0.33 3.26 19.09
CA ASP A 168 0.02 3.12 20.51
C ASP A 168 -1.23 3.14 21.41
N SER A 169 -2.43 3.34 20.86
CA SER A 169 -3.72 3.43 21.56
C SER A 169 -4.57 2.19 21.37
#